data_d47f4160c6b869f8dc1ccea19d946f2e
#
_entry.id   d47f4160c6b869f8dc1ccea19d946f2e
#
_cell.length_a   1.000
_cell.length_b   1.000
_cell.length_c   1.000
_cell.angle_alpha   90.00
_cell.angle_beta   90.00
_cell.angle_gamma   90.00
#
_symmetry.space_group_name_H-M   'P 1'
#
loop_
_entity.id
_entity.type
_entity.pdbx_description
1 polymer ?
#
loop_
_entity_poly.entity_id
_entity_poly.type
_entity_poly.pdbx_seq_one_letter_code
_entity_poly.pdbx_strand_id
1 'polypeptide(L)'
;FEPVLRSGTILSDDQLFGIECALWAERIMTRQDLLDRAFPRMFAVAERGWGSAGDLADFRNRCSTLLTYFTREGFQLLSVEDADPCGEHQKELVLKTWQPVIHQAKAAGMERFLPIVCGLIRSKLYDQFPPLELDALIKELQEG
;
A
#
# COMPACT_ATOMS: atom_id res chain seq x y z
N PHE A 1 -5.23 0.23 -16.38
CA PHE A 1 -4.05 1.09 -16.60
C PHE A 1 -4.07 1.55 -18.05
N GLU A 2 -4.17 2.84 -18.27
CA GLU A 2 -4.05 3.45 -19.60
C GLU A 2 -2.74 4.25 -19.62
N PRO A 3 -1.78 3.88 -20.47
CA PRO A 3 -0.52 4.60 -20.53
C PRO A 3 -0.74 5.96 -21.22
N VAL A 4 -0.59 7.03 -20.43
CA VAL A 4 -0.83 8.40 -20.89
C VAL A 4 0.49 9.17 -20.85
N LEU A 5 0.87 9.79 -21.95
CA LEU A 5 1.99 10.73 -22.00
C LEU A 5 1.65 12.03 -21.22
N ARG A 6 2.67 12.80 -20.83
CA ARG A 6 2.48 14.11 -20.19
C ARG A 6 1.64 15.09 -21.04
N SER A 7 1.58 14.87 -22.35
CA SER A 7 0.72 15.59 -23.29
C SER A 7 -0.75 15.25 -23.20
N GLY A 8 -1.14 14.24 -22.39
CA GLY A 8 -2.49 13.70 -22.37
C GLY A 8 -2.79 12.69 -23.48
N THR A 9 -1.81 12.35 -24.32
CA THR A 9 -2.00 11.36 -25.38
C THR A 9 -1.98 9.95 -24.81
N ILE A 10 -3.03 9.17 -25.08
CA ILE A 10 -3.10 7.75 -24.75
C ILE A 10 -2.27 6.98 -25.78
N LEU A 11 -1.37 6.11 -25.28
CA LEU A 11 -0.58 5.25 -26.15
C LEU A 11 -1.40 4.00 -26.53
N SER A 12 -1.29 3.59 -27.79
CA SER A 12 -1.82 2.30 -28.26
C SER A 12 -0.88 1.16 -27.89
N ASP A 13 -1.41 -0.08 -27.84
CA ASP A 13 -0.64 -1.26 -27.42
C ASP A 13 0.58 -1.52 -28.29
N ASP A 14 0.53 -1.18 -29.59
CA ASP A 14 1.65 -1.30 -30.53
C ASP A 14 2.79 -0.27 -30.29
N GLN A 15 2.53 0.73 -29.48
CA GLN A 15 3.51 1.75 -29.07
C GLN A 15 4.18 1.40 -27.73
N LEU A 16 3.76 0.30 -27.08
CA LEU A 16 4.29 -0.17 -25.80
C LEU A 16 5.23 -1.35 -26.01
N PHE A 17 6.50 -1.20 -25.66
CA PHE A 17 7.49 -2.27 -25.74
C PHE A 17 7.45 -3.19 -24.51
N GLY A 18 6.81 -2.78 -23.42
CA GLY A 18 6.71 -3.54 -22.20
C GLY A 18 6.38 -2.68 -20.99
N ILE A 19 6.40 -3.31 -19.83
CA ILE A 19 6.14 -2.67 -18.53
C ILE A 19 7.36 -2.87 -17.65
N GLU A 20 7.80 -1.81 -17.00
CA GLU A 20 8.82 -1.84 -15.96
C GLU A 20 8.19 -1.50 -14.61
N CYS A 21 8.57 -2.25 -13.59
CA CYS A 21 8.19 -1.99 -12.21
C CYS A 21 9.45 -1.95 -11.35
N ALA A 22 9.90 -0.75 -11.01
CA ALA A 22 11.07 -0.54 -10.18
C ALA A 22 10.75 -0.79 -8.70
N LEU A 23 11.60 -1.57 -8.03
CA LEU A 23 11.56 -1.79 -6.59
C LEU A 23 12.74 -1.07 -5.94
N TRP A 24 12.46 0.09 -5.31
CA TRP A 24 13.48 0.91 -4.67
C TRP A 24 13.86 0.37 -3.29
N ALA A 25 15.17 0.16 -3.09
CA ALA A 25 15.70 -0.59 -1.94
C ALA A 25 15.95 0.25 -0.67
N GLU A 26 15.75 1.57 -0.68
CA GLU A 26 16.13 2.47 0.44
C GLU A 26 15.49 2.11 1.78
N ARG A 27 14.40 1.37 1.77
CA ARG A 27 13.68 0.94 2.98
C ARG A 27 13.46 -0.57 3.02
N ILE A 28 14.26 -1.34 2.30
CA ILE A 28 14.23 -2.80 2.30
C ILE A 28 15.39 -3.28 3.16
N MET A 29 15.10 -3.64 4.42
CA MET A 29 16.10 -4.08 5.38
C MET A 29 16.12 -5.60 5.56
N THR A 30 14.97 -6.24 5.28
CA THR A 30 14.78 -7.68 5.46
C THR A 30 14.20 -8.32 4.20
N ARG A 31 14.29 -9.67 4.13
CA ARG A 31 13.60 -10.45 3.09
C ARG A 31 12.10 -10.21 3.12
N GLN A 32 11.51 -10.07 4.32
CA GLN A 32 10.07 -9.83 4.45
C GLN A 32 9.69 -8.46 3.90
N ASP A 33 10.46 -7.39 4.18
CA ASP A 33 10.21 -6.07 3.58
C ASP A 33 10.20 -6.12 2.05
N LEU A 34 11.10 -6.94 1.46
CA LEU A 34 11.14 -7.15 0.02
C LEU A 34 9.85 -7.82 -0.48
N LEU A 35 9.43 -8.89 0.19
CA LEU A 35 8.23 -9.64 -0.18
C LEU A 35 6.97 -8.77 -0.06
N ASP A 36 6.81 -8.02 1.03
CA ASP A 36 5.65 -7.16 1.30
C ASP A 36 5.53 -6.01 0.29
N ARG A 37 6.66 -5.54 -0.25
CA ARG A 37 6.68 -4.51 -1.30
C ARG A 37 6.43 -5.09 -2.68
N ALA A 38 6.99 -6.25 -2.97
CA ALA A 38 6.87 -6.88 -4.28
C ALA A 38 5.48 -7.49 -4.49
N PHE A 39 4.98 -8.22 -3.50
CA PHE A 39 3.74 -8.98 -3.63
C PHE A 39 2.59 -8.34 -2.84
N PRO A 40 1.36 -8.43 -3.35
CA PRO A 40 0.91 -9.07 -4.59
C PRO A 40 1.08 -8.19 -5.86
N ARG A 41 1.66 -6.99 -5.77
CA ARG A 41 1.75 -6.00 -6.86
C ARG A 41 2.42 -6.56 -8.12
N MET A 42 3.43 -7.42 -7.97
CA MET A 42 4.08 -8.09 -9.10
C MET A 42 3.13 -8.98 -9.92
N PHE A 43 2.08 -9.54 -9.30
CA PHE A 43 1.08 -10.29 -10.05
C PHE A 43 0.30 -9.38 -11.02
N ALA A 44 -0.02 -8.14 -10.58
CA ALA A 44 -0.68 -7.17 -11.44
C ALA A 44 0.23 -6.72 -12.61
N VAL A 45 1.51 -6.51 -12.32
CA VAL A 45 2.51 -6.16 -13.35
C VAL A 45 2.66 -7.31 -14.36
N ALA A 46 2.77 -8.54 -13.89
CA ALA A 46 2.88 -9.72 -14.73
C ALA A 46 1.62 -9.89 -15.61
N GLU A 47 0.43 -9.74 -15.04
CA GLU A 47 -0.82 -9.82 -15.79
C GLU A 47 -0.89 -8.77 -16.89
N ARG A 48 -0.51 -7.53 -16.61
CA ARG A 48 -0.47 -6.45 -17.60
C ARG A 48 0.61 -6.66 -18.68
N GLY A 49 1.73 -7.25 -18.30
CA GLY A 49 2.83 -7.51 -19.24
C GLY A 49 2.59 -8.71 -20.17
N TRP A 50 1.84 -9.71 -19.75
CA TRP A 50 1.62 -10.95 -20.48
C TRP A 50 0.19 -11.15 -20.97
N GLY A 51 -0.76 -10.41 -20.44
CA GLY A 51 -2.19 -10.59 -20.71
C GLY A 51 -2.91 -9.32 -21.12
N SER A 52 -4.14 -9.50 -21.57
CA SER A 52 -5.10 -8.42 -21.79
C SER A 52 -5.63 -7.90 -20.46
N ALA A 53 -6.16 -6.66 -20.47
CA ALA A 53 -6.84 -6.08 -19.31
C ALA A 53 -8.02 -6.98 -18.89
N GLY A 54 -7.96 -7.49 -17.67
CA GLY A 54 -9.02 -8.24 -17.03
C GLY A 54 -9.83 -7.37 -16.06
N ASP A 55 -10.94 -7.93 -15.56
CA ASP A 55 -11.70 -7.33 -14.47
C ASP A 55 -10.92 -7.42 -13.16
N LEU A 56 -10.98 -6.34 -12.35
CA LEU A 56 -10.31 -6.24 -11.06
C LEU A 56 -10.79 -7.32 -10.06
N ALA A 57 -12.08 -7.65 -10.07
CA ALA A 57 -12.62 -8.68 -9.18
C ALA A 57 -12.08 -10.07 -9.51
N ASP A 58 -12.00 -10.40 -10.80
CA ASP A 58 -11.41 -11.64 -11.28
C ASP A 58 -9.91 -11.70 -10.98
N PHE A 59 -9.18 -10.60 -11.19
CA PHE A 59 -7.76 -10.49 -10.79
C PHE A 59 -7.57 -10.77 -9.29
N ARG A 60 -8.37 -10.17 -8.40
CA ARG A 60 -8.32 -10.41 -6.95
C ARG A 60 -8.52 -11.88 -6.60
N ASN A 61 -9.49 -12.55 -7.24
CA ASN A 61 -9.75 -13.97 -7.03
C ASN A 61 -8.54 -14.84 -7.42
N ARG A 62 -7.93 -14.56 -8.58
CA ARG A 62 -6.73 -15.26 -9.03
C ARG A 62 -5.53 -14.99 -8.11
N CYS A 63 -5.35 -13.74 -7.66
CA CYS A 63 -4.33 -13.40 -6.67
C CYS A 63 -4.49 -14.20 -5.38
N SER A 64 -5.71 -14.30 -4.83
CA SER A 64 -5.98 -15.08 -3.61
C SER A 64 -5.60 -16.56 -3.79
N THR A 65 -5.85 -17.12 -4.96
CA THR A 65 -5.44 -18.50 -5.29
C THR A 65 -3.92 -18.65 -5.32
N LEU A 66 -3.21 -17.70 -5.97
CA LEU A 66 -1.75 -17.70 -6.02
C LEU A 66 -1.14 -17.50 -4.63
N LEU A 67 -1.66 -16.59 -3.84
CA LEU A 67 -1.20 -16.36 -2.46
C LEU A 67 -1.34 -17.61 -1.61
N THR A 68 -2.44 -18.36 -1.76
CA THR A 68 -2.63 -19.67 -1.09
C THR A 68 -1.56 -20.67 -1.49
N TYR A 69 -1.22 -20.73 -2.77
CA TYR A 69 -0.14 -21.59 -3.26
C TYR A 69 1.21 -21.20 -2.64
N PHE A 70 1.59 -19.91 -2.69
CA PHE A 70 2.85 -19.43 -2.10
C PHE A 70 2.92 -19.63 -0.59
N THR A 71 1.80 -19.51 0.12
CA THR A 71 1.74 -19.81 1.57
C THR A 71 2.07 -21.27 1.85
N ARG A 72 1.58 -22.21 1.02
CA ARG A 72 1.92 -23.63 1.14
C ARG A 72 3.41 -23.91 0.89
N GLU A 73 4.03 -23.12 0.03
CA GLU A 73 5.48 -23.17 -0.23
C GLU A 73 6.32 -22.44 0.83
N GLY A 74 5.70 -21.96 1.93
CA GLY A 74 6.39 -21.33 3.06
C GLY A 74 6.66 -19.84 2.91
N PHE A 75 6.02 -19.18 1.94
CA PHE A 75 6.10 -17.71 1.81
C PHE A 75 5.00 -17.05 2.64
N GLN A 76 5.35 -16.02 3.37
CA GLN A 76 4.39 -15.12 4.02
C GLN A 76 4.24 -13.89 3.15
N LEU A 77 3.14 -13.82 2.40
CA LEU A 77 2.83 -12.69 1.51
C LEU A 77 1.59 -11.96 2.03
N LEU A 78 1.57 -10.66 1.82
CA LEU A 78 0.39 -9.84 2.14
C LEU A 78 -0.81 -10.24 1.26
N SER A 79 -2.00 -10.13 1.82
CA SER A 79 -3.23 -10.19 1.00
C SER A 79 -3.30 -8.99 0.06
N VAL A 80 -4.19 -9.02 -0.92
CA VAL A 80 -4.41 -7.87 -1.83
C VAL A 80 -4.92 -6.67 -1.02
N GLU A 81 -5.79 -6.92 -0.07
CA GLU A 81 -6.39 -5.92 0.80
C GLU A 81 -5.37 -5.26 1.73
N ASP A 82 -4.46 -6.05 2.32
CA ASP A 82 -3.40 -5.52 3.20
C ASP A 82 -2.29 -4.79 2.43
N ALA A 83 -2.01 -5.22 1.21
CA ALA A 83 -0.98 -4.61 0.38
C ALA A 83 -1.44 -3.28 -0.26
N ASP A 84 -2.72 -3.18 -0.58
CA ASP A 84 -3.33 -1.98 -1.17
C ASP A 84 -4.67 -1.68 -0.47
N PRO A 85 -4.61 -1.35 0.81
CA PRO A 85 -5.81 -1.08 1.60
C PRO A 85 -6.51 0.18 1.10
N CYS A 86 -7.84 0.18 1.18
CA CYS A 86 -8.67 1.31 0.80
C CYS A 86 -9.87 1.47 1.75
N GLY A 87 -10.42 2.68 1.81
CA GLY A 87 -11.59 2.98 2.62
C GLY A 87 -11.41 2.65 4.11
N GLU A 88 -12.40 2.02 4.72
CA GLU A 88 -12.39 1.69 6.15
C GLU A 88 -11.26 0.71 6.54
N HIS A 89 -10.93 -0.24 5.68
CA HIS A 89 -9.82 -1.16 5.95
C HIS A 89 -8.47 -0.43 6.01
N GLN A 90 -8.24 0.54 5.12
CA GLN A 90 -7.05 1.39 5.15
C GLN A 90 -6.98 2.18 6.46
N LYS A 91 -8.09 2.76 6.89
CA LYS A 91 -8.21 3.48 8.16
C LYS A 91 -7.89 2.57 9.34
N GLU A 92 -8.47 1.38 9.38
CA GLU A 92 -8.24 0.39 10.43
C GLU A 92 -6.76 0.00 10.54
N LEU A 93 -6.09 -0.25 9.42
CA LEU A 93 -4.66 -0.56 9.41
C LEU A 93 -3.80 0.60 9.92
N VAL A 94 -4.15 1.83 9.57
CA VAL A 94 -3.45 3.02 10.08
C VAL A 94 -3.61 3.13 11.60
N LEU A 95 -4.84 2.99 12.11
CA LEU A 95 -5.11 3.02 13.55
C LEU A 95 -4.36 1.92 14.27
N LYS A 96 -4.47 0.67 13.82
CA LYS A 96 -3.79 -0.50 14.38
C LYS A 96 -2.26 -0.31 14.43
N THR A 97 -1.70 0.34 13.42
CA THR A 97 -0.23 0.57 13.33
C THR A 97 0.23 1.68 14.27
N TRP A 98 -0.52 2.78 14.36
CA TRP A 98 -0.02 3.98 15.00
C TRP A 98 -0.59 4.24 16.40
N GLN A 99 -1.77 3.74 16.75
CA GLN A 99 -2.30 3.87 18.12
C GLN A 99 -1.34 3.33 19.20
N PRO A 100 -0.73 2.13 19.05
CA PRO A 100 0.22 1.65 20.05
C PRO A 100 1.43 2.58 20.23
N VAL A 101 1.91 3.20 19.14
CA VAL A 101 3.02 4.16 19.19
C VAL A 101 2.63 5.42 19.95
N ILE A 102 1.43 5.95 19.69
CA ILE A 102 0.89 7.12 20.39
C ILE A 102 0.69 6.83 21.89
N HIS A 103 0.08 5.69 22.22
CA HIS A 103 -0.13 5.27 23.61
C HIS A 103 1.20 5.10 24.36
N GLN A 104 2.19 4.49 23.72
CA GLN A 104 3.51 4.30 24.32
C GLN A 104 4.22 5.64 24.56
N ALA A 105 4.10 6.59 23.62
CA ALA A 105 4.64 7.92 23.78
C ALA A 105 3.97 8.69 24.94
N LYS A 106 2.64 8.59 25.07
CA LYS A 106 1.89 9.18 26.21
C LYS A 106 2.34 8.55 27.54
N ALA A 107 2.40 7.22 27.62
CA ALA A 107 2.81 6.51 28.82
C ALA A 107 4.26 6.83 29.25
N ALA A 108 5.13 7.17 28.30
CA ALA A 108 6.50 7.60 28.57
C ALA A 108 6.64 9.11 28.90
N GLY A 109 5.54 9.85 29.03
CA GLY A 109 5.56 11.30 29.28
C GLY A 109 6.09 12.13 28.12
N MET A 110 6.03 11.59 26.91
CA MET A 110 6.55 12.23 25.69
C MET A 110 5.47 13.00 24.91
N GLU A 111 4.39 13.41 25.55
CA GLU A 111 3.23 14.07 24.94
C GLU A 111 3.60 15.33 24.14
N ARG A 112 4.63 16.07 24.59
CA ARG A 112 5.14 17.25 23.87
C ARG A 112 5.63 16.96 22.44
N PHE A 113 5.95 15.69 22.13
CA PHE A 113 6.41 15.27 20.81
C PHE A 113 5.28 14.75 19.92
N LEU A 114 4.07 14.54 20.44
CA LEU A 114 2.93 14.05 19.67
C LEU A 114 2.62 14.89 18.42
N PRO A 115 2.69 16.24 18.46
CA PRO A 115 2.47 17.03 17.25
C PRO A 115 3.48 16.71 16.14
N ILE A 116 4.73 16.41 16.48
CA ILE A 116 5.77 16.02 15.52
C ILE A 116 5.47 14.65 14.95
N VAL A 117 5.13 13.69 15.81
CA VAL A 117 4.77 12.32 15.39
C VAL A 117 3.54 12.36 14.47
N CYS A 118 2.50 13.07 14.84
CA CYS A 118 1.29 13.23 14.01
C CYS A 118 1.58 13.96 12.69
N GLY A 119 2.48 14.94 12.69
CA GLY A 119 2.96 15.61 11.48
C GLY A 119 3.68 14.64 10.52
N LEU A 120 4.50 13.74 11.06
CA LEU A 120 5.17 12.70 10.28
C LEU A 120 4.18 11.66 9.73
N ILE A 121 3.20 11.24 10.54
CA ILE A 121 2.14 10.34 10.10
C ILE A 121 1.35 11.01 8.97
N ARG A 122 0.93 12.25 9.15
CA ARG A 122 0.24 13.05 8.13
C ARG A 122 1.02 13.12 6.82
N SER A 123 2.32 13.41 6.88
CA SER A 123 3.16 13.51 5.69
C SER A 123 3.32 12.19 4.94
N LYS A 124 3.12 11.05 5.61
CA LYS A 124 3.15 9.72 4.98
C LYS A 124 1.81 9.32 4.36
N LEU A 125 0.72 9.90 4.84
CA LEU A 125 -0.64 9.49 4.49
C LEU A 125 -1.36 10.50 3.58
N TYR A 126 -0.77 11.68 3.31
CA TYR A 126 -1.45 12.77 2.61
C TYR A 126 -1.91 12.40 1.19
N ASP A 127 -1.21 11.47 0.52
CA ASP A 127 -1.57 10.96 -0.82
C ASP A 127 -2.61 9.83 -0.77
N GLN A 128 -2.89 9.29 0.42
CA GLN A 128 -3.72 8.10 0.60
C GLN A 128 -5.14 8.43 1.06
N PHE A 129 -5.34 9.61 1.64
CA PHE A 129 -6.62 10.05 2.20
C PHE A 129 -6.97 11.45 1.72
N PRO A 130 -8.27 11.72 1.47
CA PRO A 130 -8.75 13.09 1.32
C PRO A 130 -8.40 13.93 2.56
N PRO A 131 -8.10 15.23 2.42
CA PRO A 131 -7.63 16.07 3.53
C PRO A 131 -8.52 16.05 4.78
N LEU A 132 -9.85 16.08 4.61
CA LEU A 132 -10.81 16.04 5.72
C LEU A 132 -10.81 14.70 6.46
N GLU A 133 -10.68 13.60 5.72
CA GLU A 133 -10.59 12.26 6.32
C GLU A 133 -9.27 12.06 7.05
N LEU A 134 -8.18 12.57 6.48
CA LEU A 134 -6.87 12.54 7.13
C LEU A 134 -6.86 13.36 8.43
N ASP A 135 -7.50 14.53 8.45
CA ASP A 135 -7.63 15.36 9.65
C ASP A 135 -8.40 14.64 10.76
N ALA A 136 -9.51 13.99 10.39
CA ALA A 136 -10.32 13.20 11.32
C ALA A 136 -9.53 12.00 11.87
N LEU A 137 -8.80 11.31 11.02
CA LEU A 137 -7.95 10.15 11.41
C LEU A 137 -6.81 10.56 12.35
N ILE A 138 -6.14 11.67 12.07
CA ILE A 138 -5.07 12.20 12.96
C ILE A 138 -5.65 12.59 14.32
N LYS A 139 -6.83 13.18 14.35
CA LYS A 139 -7.52 13.52 15.60
C LYS A 139 -7.88 12.27 16.39
N GLU A 140 -8.44 11.26 15.75
CA GLU A 140 -8.77 9.96 16.37
C GLU A 140 -7.53 9.29 16.98
N LEU A 141 -6.38 9.33 16.28
CA LEU A 141 -5.10 8.85 16.79
C LEU A 141 -4.63 9.61 18.04
N GLN A 142 -4.93 10.90 18.15
CA GLN A 142 -4.53 11.71 19.29
C GLN A 142 -5.43 11.52 20.52
N GLU A 143 -6.72 11.23 20.30
CA GLU A 143 -7.73 11.08 21.36
C GLU A 143 -7.75 9.67 21.96
N GLY A 144 -7.42 8.64 21.19
CA GLY A 144 -7.30 7.24 21.64
C GLY A 144 -6.00 7.01 22.37
#